data_55d0e27b3ec5ff8bce56ec206bf505ff
#
_entry.id   55d0e27b3ec5ff8bce56ec206bf505ff
#
_cell.length_a   1.000
_cell.length_b   1.000
_cell.length_c   1.000
_cell.angle_alpha   90.00
_cell.angle_beta   90.00
_cell.angle_gamma   90.00
#
_symmetry.space_group_name_H-M   'P 1'
#
loop_
_entity.id
_entity.type
_entity.pdbx_description
1 polymer ?
#
loop_
_entity_poly.entity_id
_entity_poly.type
_entity_poly.pdbx_seq_one_letter_code
_entity_poly.pdbx_strand_id
1 'polypeptide(L)'
;MPNRLFQGIVNQMREAIDRNIGVVDETGTVIACSELGLIGEIRKGVISAGVFSTNQTCVDNATYTTFDVLVRPEYAVFVDGTDDLAHHYSSLIAVALDQIKQNNDEKFDRSNFVKNVILDNILPGDIYIKSRELHFNNDASRVVFLIRTTQETEISVFDIIQNFFPDKSKDFVINVNESDIALVKEVRPNVDIKDLEKLARSINDTLLSEFYFNAIIGIGTCVTGIKELAHSFKEAQVALEVGKVFDTEKTIISYENLGIARLI
;
A
#
# COMPACT_ATOMS: atom_id res chain seq x y z
N MET A 1 5.47 -6.90 2.24
CA MET A 1 6.33 -7.63 3.20
C MET A 1 5.43 -8.12 4.34
N PRO A 2 4.97 -9.38 4.31
CA PRO A 2 4.00 -9.92 5.29
C PRO A 2 4.53 -9.91 6.73
N ASN A 3 5.84 -10.04 6.94
CA ASN A 3 6.44 -10.14 8.27
C ASN A 3 6.12 -8.94 9.19
N ARG A 4 6.16 -7.70 8.68
CA ARG A 4 5.81 -6.51 9.48
C ARG A 4 4.32 -6.46 9.82
N LEU A 5 3.48 -6.90 8.89
CA LEU A 5 2.03 -6.95 9.08
C LEU A 5 1.67 -7.93 10.20
N PHE A 6 2.18 -9.16 10.11
CA PHE A 6 1.91 -10.19 11.11
C PHE A 6 2.50 -9.84 12.46
N GLN A 7 3.72 -9.29 12.52
CA GLN A 7 4.35 -8.88 13.77
C GLN A 7 3.56 -7.80 14.51
N GLY A 8 3.01 -6.82 13.79
CA GLY A 8 2.16 -5.78 14.40
C GLY A 8 0.95 -6.37 15.11
N ILE A 9 0.31 -7.37 14.50
CA ILE A 9 -0.88 -8.03 15.05
C ILE A 9 -0.52 -8.94 16.22
N VAL A 10 0.55 -9.75 16.08
CA VAL A 10 1.05 -10.62 17.14
C VAL A 10 1.37 -9.80 18.38
N ASN A 11 1.99 -8.63 18.24
CA ASN A 11 2.28 -7.73 19.36
C ASN A 11 0.99 -7.22 20.06
N GLN A 12 -0.05 -6.90 19.30
CA GLN A 12 -1.33 -6.48 19.87
C GLN A 12 -2.04 -7.64 20.60
N MET A 13 -2.00 -8.84 20.02
CA MET A 13 -2.63 -10.02 20.61
C MET A 13 -1.90 -10.51 21.88
N ARG A 14 -0.61 -10.26 21.99
CA ARG A 14 0.20 -10.58 23.18
C ARG A 14 -0.38 -9.97 24.46
N GLU A 15 -1.00 -8.80 24.40
CA GLU A 15 -1.59 -8.15 25.57
C GLU A 15 -2.83 -8.89 26.11
N ALA A 16 -3.50 -9.66 25.25
CA ALA A 16 -4.74 -10.37 25.57
C ALA A 16 -4.55 -11.87 25.81
N ILE A 17 -3.42 -12.43 25.40
CA ILE A 17 -3.16 -13.89 25.43
C ILE A 17 -1.91 -14.18 26.24
N ASP A 18 -2.08 -14.86 27.38
CA ASP A 18 -0.99 -15.28 28.30
C ASP A 18 -0.19 -16.48 27.77
N ARG A 19 0.05 -16.54 26.46
CA ARG A 19 0.82 -17.61 25.82
C ARG A 19 1.68 -17.03 24.74
N ASN A 20 2.76 -17.75 24.40
CA ASN A 20 3.56 -17.41 23.27
C ASN A 20 2.78 -17.72 21.99
N ILE A 21 2.69 -16.75 21.10
CA ILE A 21 2.00 -16.82 19.81
C ILE A 21 2.93 -16.36 18.70
N GLY A 22 2.79 -16.95 17.54
CA GLY A 22 3.57 -16.52 16.39
C GLY A 22 3.06 -17.11 15.08
N VAL A 23 3.77 -16.79 14.01
CA VAL A 23 3.47 -17.21 12.64
C VAL A 23 4.72 -17.84 12.05
N VAL A 24 4.56 -18.98 11.39
CA VAL A 24 5.58 -19.65 10.60
C VAL A 24 5.20 -19.68 9.12
N ASP A 25 6.18 -19.65 8.26
CA ASP A 25 6.03 -19.86 6.83
C ASP A 25 6.09 -21.34 6.44
N GLU A 26 5.92 -21.66 5.15
CA GLU A 26 5.96 -23.03 4.60
C GLU A 26 7.29 -23.76 4.87
N THR A 27 8.38 -23.04 5.12
CA THR A 27 9.69 -23.59 5.48
C THR A 27 9.81 -23.89 6.97
N GLY A 28 8.78 -23.59 7.77
CA GLY A 28 8.79 -23.69 9.23
C GLY A 28 9.56 -22.57 9.92
N THR A 29 9.96 -21.51 9.19
CA THR A 29 10.65 -20.35 9.75
C THR A 29 9.68 -19.44 10.49
N VAL A 30 10.01 -19.05 11.71
CA VAL A 30 9.21 -18.09 12.48
C VAL A 30 9.39 -16.69 11.90
N ILE A 31 8.32 -16.14 11.32
CA ILE A 31 8.31 -14.83 10.66
C ILE A 31 7.72 -13.72 11.52
N ALA A 32 6.94 -14.08 12.54
CA ALA A 32 6.42 -13.17 13.56
C ALA A 32 6.23 -13.93 14.87
N CYS A 33 6.52 -13.29 16.00
CA CYS A 33 6.38 -13.94 17.31
C CYS A 33 6.22 -12.91 18.43
N SER A 34 5.45 -13.25 19.47
CA SER A 34 5.35 -12.49 20.72
C SER A 34 6.68 -12.48 21.50
N GLU A 35 7.50 -13.50 21.30
CA GLU A 35 8.88 -13.57 21.77
C GLU A 35 9.84 -13.28 20.62
N LEU A 36 10.37 -12.06 20.58
CA LEU A 36 11.16 -11.55 19.44
C LEU A 36 12.43 -12.37 19.16
N GLY A 37 12.98 -13.03 20.18
CA GLY A 37 14.19 -13.86 20.04
C GLY A 37 13.99 -15.09 19.15
N LEU A 38 12.75 -15.54 18.95
CA LEU A 38 12.42 -16.72 18.13
C LEU A 38 12.28 -16.39 16.64
N ILE A 39 12.22 -15.11 16.28
CA ILE A 39 12.05 -14.70 14.86
C ILE A 39 13.30 -15.11 14.07
N GLY A 40 13.07 -15.81 12.97
CA GLY A 40 14.12 -16.37 12.12
C GLY A 40 14.54 -17.81 12.49
N GLU A 41 14.08 -18.36 13.61
CA GLU A 41 14.32 -19.76 13.95
C GLU A 41 13.45 -20.70 13.09
N ILE A 42 14.00 -21.88 12.79
CA ILE A 42 13.30 -22.91 12.02
C ILE A 42 12.75 -23.96 12.98
N ARG A 43 11.42 -24.08 13.03
CA ARG A 43 10.72 -25.13 13.78
C ARG A 43 10.64 -26.42 12.95
N LYS A 44 11.65 -27.28 13.08
CA LYS A 44 11.77 -28.51 12.28
C LYS A 44 10.57 -29.46 12.41
N GLY A 45 9.91 -29.50 13.56
CA GLY A 45 8.69 -30.28 13.80
C GLY A 45 7.54 -29.91 12.85
N VAL A 46 7.44 -28.66 12.44
CA VAL A 46 6.40 -28.16 11.52
C VAL A 46 6.43 -28.89 10.18
N ILE A 47 7.62 -29.04 9.61
CA ILE A 47 7.82 -29.70 8.32
C ILE A 47 7.59 -31.22 8.45
N SER A 48 8.21 -31.84 9.46
CA SER A 48 8.15 -33.29 9.64
C SER A 48 6.75 -33.80 9.99
N ALA A 49 5.94 -33.01 10.69
CA ALA A 49 4.56 -33.35 11.04
C ALA A 49 3.54 -32.99 9.94
N GLY A 50 3.96 -32.36 8.85
CA GLY A 50 3.06 -32.00 7.75
C GLY A 50 1.98 -30.98 8.15
N VAL A 51 2.33 -29.97 8.95
CA VAL A 51 1.40 -28.93 9.44
C VAL A 51 0.60 -28.31 8.31
N PHE A 52 1.22 -28.03 7.17
CA PHE A 52 0.60 -27.44 5.99
C PHE A 52 -0.28 -28.39 5.17
N SER A 53 -0.37 -29.67 5.57
CA SER A 53 -1.27 -30.65 4.98
C SER A 53 -2.58 -30.82 5.76
N THR A 54 -2.70 -30.14 6.90
CA THR A 54 -3.85 -30.20 7.81
C THR A 54 -4.30 -28.79 8.16
N ASN A 55 -5.56 -28.62 8.51
CA ASN A 55 -6.07 -27.32 8.94
C ASN A 55 -5.53 -26.93 10.34
N GLN A 56 -5.51 -27.91 11.25
CA GLN A 56 -5.02 -27.71 12.61
C GLN A 56 -4.28 -28.96 13.10
N THR A 57 -3.15 -28.80 13.78
CA THR A 57 -2.38 -29.91 14.35
C THR A 57 -1.54 -29.46 15.54
N CYS A 58 -1.16 -30.40 16.41
CA CYS A 58 -0.29 -30.16 17.56
C CYS A 58 1.10 -30.75 17.30
N VAL A 59 2.14 -29.93 17.48
CA VAL A 59 3.54 -30.33 17.29
C VAL A 59 4.39 -29.59 18.32
N ASP A 60 5.36 -30.31 18.96
CA ASP A 60 6.33 -29.75 19.91
C ASP A 60 5.68 -28.87 20.99
N ASN A 61 4.59 -29.36 21.60
CA ASN A 61 3.81 -28.66 22.63
C ASN A 61 3.21 -27.32 22.21
N ALA A 62 2.98 -27.13 20.91
CA ALA A 62 2.27 -25.96 20.35
C ALA A 62 1.15 -26.44 19.39
N THR A 63 0.08 -25.67 19.33
CA THR A 63 -1.02 -25.88 18.40
C THR A 63 -0.84 -24.96 17.21
N TYR A 64 -0.87 -25.55 16.01
CA TYR A 64 -0.73 -24.85 14.73
C TYR A 64 -2.05 -24.85 13.99
N THR A 65 -2.42 -23.69 13.42
CA THR A 65 -3.58 -23.57 12.52
C THR A 65 -3.13 -22.84 11.26
N THR A 66 -3.37 -23.48 10.10
CA THR A 66 -2.99 -22.91 8.81
C THR A 66 -3.99 -21.85 8.36
N PHE A 67 -3.52 -20.87 7.60
CA PHE A 67 -4.31 -19.82 6.97
C PHE A 67 -3.73 -19.44 5.60
N ASP A 68 -4.42 -18.55 4.86
CA ASP A 68 -4.08 -18.17 3.49
C ASP A 68 -4.15 -19.36 2.51
N VAL A 69 -5.30 -20.00 2.47
CA VAL A 69 -5.54 -21.22 1.68
C VAL A 69 -6.21 -20.87 0.36
N LEU A 70 -5.46 -20.39 -0.65
CA LEU A 70 -5.99 -20.33 -2.03
C LEU A 70 -5.81 -21.67 -2.77
N VAL A 71 -4.61 -22.26 -2.74
CA VAL A 71 -4.29 -23.56 -3.34
C VAL A 71 -3.58 -24.45 -2.32
N ARG A 72 -2.63 -23.86 -1.58
CA ARG A 72 -1.94 -24.47 -0.44
C ARG A 72 -1.74 -23.41 0.62
N PRO A 73 -1.84 -23.76 1.92
CA PRO A 73 -1.54 -22.81 2.98
C PRO A 73 -0.07 -22.38 2.91
N GLU A 74 0.18 -21.07 2.93
CA GLU A 74 1.53 -20.51 2.95
C GLU A 74 2.01 -20.22 4.38
N TYR A 75 1.06 -20.02 5.31
CA TYR A 75 1.35 -19.64 6.68
C TYR A 75 0.59 -20.48 7.70
N ALA A 76 1.18 -20.64 8.87
CA ALA A 76 0.50 -21.23 10.02
C ALA A 76 0.74 -20.38 11.28
N VAL A 77 -0.33 -20.14 12.02
CA VAL A 77 -0.25 -19.58 13.37
C VAL A 77 0.12 -20.69 14.32
N PHE A 78 0.96 -20.41 15.29
CA PHE A 78 1.15 -21.28 16.44
C PHE A 78 0.80 -20.57 17.75
N VAL A 79 0.29 -21.36 18.69
CA VAL A 79 0.04 -20.95 20.09
C VAL A 79 0.61 -22.06 20.96
N ASP A 80 1.44 -21.69 21.94
CA ASP A 80 2.02 -22.65 22.89
C ASP A 80 0.90 -23.30 23.72
N GLY A 81 0.95 -24.63 23.81
CA GLY A 81 -0.04 -25.49 24.45
C GLY A 81 -0.79 -26.37 23.46
N THR A 82 -1.42 -27.42 24.02
CA THR A 82 -2.18 -28.43 23.25
C THR A 82 -3.58 -28.63 23.84
N ASP A 83 -4.01 -27.73 24.69
CA ASP A 83 -5.32 -27.73 25.32
C ASP A 83 -6.37 -27.00 24.46
N ASP A 84 -7.63 -27.09 24.86
CA ASP A 84 -8.76 -26.49 24.13
C ASP A 84 -8.59 -24.97 23.93
N LEU A 85 -7.97 -24.28 24.88
CA LEU A 85 -7.71 -22.84 24.76
C LEU A 85 -6.69 -22.55 23.65
N ALA A 86 -5.61 -23.35 23.53
CA ALA A 86 -4.63 -23.19 22.47
C ALA A 86 -5.27 -23.44 21.10
N HIS A 87 -6.15 -24.46 21.01
CA HIS A 87 -6.93 -24.72 19.78
C HIS A 87 -7.84 -23.56 19.40
N HIS A 88 -8.58 -22.99 20.36
CA HIS A 88 -9.47 -21.86 20.08
C HIS A 88 -8.67 -20.60 19.71
N TYR A 89 -7.61 -20.25 20.45
CA TYR A 89 -6.79 -19.10 20.15
C TYR A 89 -6.12 -19.19 18.79
N SER A 90 -5.50 -20.32 18.45
CA SER A 90 -4.85 -20.49 17.15
C SER A 90 -5.83 -20.35 15.99
N SER A 91 -7.07 -20.86 16.14
CA SER A 91 -8.12 -20.71 15.13
C SER A 91 -8.58 -19.26 14.97
N LEU A 92 -8.85 -18.55 16.08
CA LEU A 92 -9.26 -17.13 16.03
C LEU A 92 -8.19 -16.23 15.43
N ILE A 93 -6.94 -16.48 15.81
CA ILE A 93 -5.81 -15.71 15.29
C ILE A 93 -5.62 -16.00 13.80
N ALA A 94 -5.72 -17.25 13.37
CA ALA A 94 -5.63 -17.64 11.96
C ALA A 94 -6.67 -16.89 11.11
N VAL A 95 -7.93 -16.87 11.53
CA VAL A 95 -9.01 -16.13 10.83
C VAL A 95 -8.71 -14.64 10.77
N ALA A 96 -8.24 -14.04 11.87
CA ALA A 96 -7.91 -12.62 11.91
C ALA A 96 -6.74 -12.27 10.98
N LEU A 97 -5.67 -13.08 10.99
CA LEU A 97 -4.50 -12.87 10.14
C LEU A 97 -4.82 -13.09 8.66
N ASP A 98 -5.63 -14.10 8.34
CA ASP A 98 -6.11 -14.37 6.99
C ASP A 98 -6.87 -13.15 6.42
N GLN A 99 -7.84 -12.64 7.17
CA GLN A 99 -8.61 -11.46 6.76
C GLN A 99 -7.74 -10.22 6.57
N ILE A 100 -6.75 -10.01 7.44
CA ILE A 100 -5.87 -8.86 7.34
C ILE A 100 -4.91 -8.99 6.17
N LYS A 101 -4.41 -10.22 5.91
CA LYS A 101 -3.57 -10.49 4.74
C LYS A 101 -4.35 -10.26 3.45
N GLN A 102 -5.56 -10.83 3.33
CA GLN A 102 -6.42 -10.63 2.15
C GLN A 102 -6.70 -9.14 1.89
N ASN A 103 -7.04 -8.37 2.92
CA ASN A 103 -7.25 -6.92 2.79
C ASN A 103 -5.97 -6.18 2.35
N ASN A 104 -4.80 -6.63 2.80
CA ASN A 104 -3.53 -6.02 2.42
C ASN A 104 -3.17 -6.34 0.97
N ASP A 105 -3.37 -7.59 0.55
CA ASP A 105 -3.11 -8.06 -0.81
C ASP A 105 -4.06 -7.35 -1.80
N GLU A 106 -5.34 -7.21 -1.47
CA GLU A 106 -6.29 -6.44 -2.29
C GLU A 106 -5.84 -4.98 -2.44
N LYS A 107 -5.40 -4.32 -1.36
CA LYS A 107 -4.87 -2.95 -1.43
C LYS A 107 -3.63 -2.85 -2.31
N PHE A 108 -2.74 -3.83 -2.22
CA PHE A 108 -1.53 -3.89 -3.03
C PHE A 108 -1.88 -4.08 -4.51
N ASP A 109 -2.83 -4.96 -4.82
CA ASP A 109 -3.30 -5.20 -6.17
C ASP A 109 -3.97 -3.97 -6.77
N ARG A 110 -4.79 -3.25 -5.99
CA ARG A 110 -5.40 -1.98 -6.41
C ARG A 110 -4.35 -0.91 -6.70
N SER A 111 -3.35 -0.76 -5.85
CA SER A 111 -2.26 0.21 -6.04
C SER A 111 -1.40 -0.12 -7.25
N ASN A 112 -1.07 -1.40 -7.44
CA ASN A 112 -0.34 -1.87 -8.63
C ASN A 112 -1.15 -1.68 -9.91
N PHE A 113 -2.44 -1.95 -9.87
CA PHE A 113 -3.32 -1.71 -11.01
C PHE A 113 -3.32 -0.22 -11.40
N VAL A 114 -3.53 0.69 -10.44
CA VAL A 114 -3.48 2.15 -10.70
C VAL A 114 -2.11 2.57 -11.22
N LYS A 115 -1.01 2.02 -10.67
CA LYS A 115 0.34 2.26 -11.18
C LYS A 115 0.48 1.87 -12.66
N ASN A 116 0.00 0.70 -13.03
CA ASN A 116 0.06 0.24 -14.42
C ASN A 116 -0.81 1.10 -15.35
N VAL A 117 -1.96 1.59 -14.85
CA VAL A 117 -2.83 2.48 -15.63
C VAL A 117 -2.15 3.83 -15.88
N ILE A 118 -1.62 4.51 -14.84
CA ILE A 118 -1.00 5.83 -15.01
C ILE A 118 0.25 5.79 -15.89
N LEU A 119 0.99 4.66 -15.86
CA LEU A 119 2.19 4.44 -16.68
C LEU A 119 1.89 3.92 -18.09
N ASP A 120 0.62 3.74 -18.45
CA ASP A 120 0.18 3.22 -19.77
C ASP A 120 0.70 1.80 -20.06
N ASN A 121 0.89 0.99 -19.01
CA ASN A 121 1.44 -0.37 -19.06
C ASN A 121 0.38 -1.47 -19.19
N ILE A 122 -0.91 -1.10 -19.36
CA ILE A 122 -2.03 -2.04 -19.43
C ILE A 122 -2.93 -1.68 -20.61
N LEU A 123 -3.41 -2.69 -21.33
CA LEU A 123 -4.28 -2.47 -22.47
C LEU A 123 -5.65 -1.92 -22.05
N PRO A 124 -6.26 -1.02 -22.85
CA PRO A 124 -7.55 -0.41 -22.51
C PRO A 124 -8.68 -1.42 -22.23
N GLY A 125 -8.68 -2.56 -22.91
CA GLY A 125 -9.65 -3.64 -22.66
C GLY A 125 -9.49 -4.29 -21.29
N ASP A 126 -8.24 -4.49 -20.86
CA ASP A 126 -7.92 -5.09 -19.59
C ASP A 126 -8.19 -4.14 -18.41
N ILE A 127 -8.07 -2.82 -18.64
CA ILE A 127 -8.44 -1.79 -17.66
C ILE A 127 -9.89 -1.96 -17.22
N TYR A 128 -10.81 -2.16 -18.19
CA TYR A 128 -12.22 -2.33 -17.89
C TYR A 128 -12.50 -3.58 -17.06
N ILE A 129 -11.89 -4.72 -17.43
CA ILE A 129 -12.08 -5.99 -16.74
C ILE A 129 -11.54 -5.89 -15.30
N LYS A 130 -10.27 -5.46 -15.15
CA LYS A 130 -9.61 -5.37 -13.84
C LYS A 130 -10.24 -4.32 -12.92
N SER A 131 -10.71 -3.20 -13.46
CA SER A 131 -11.40 -2.19 -12.64
C SER A 131 -12.67 -2.74 -11.98
N ARG A 132 -13.39 -3.64 -12.65
CA ARG A 132 -14.56 -4.33 -12.07
C ARG A 132 -14.18 -5.37 -11.05
N GLU A 133 -13.16 -6.19 -11.34
CA GLU A 133 -12.65 -7.20 -10.39
C GLU A 133 -12.18 -6.56 -9.08
N LEU A 134 -11.47 -5.44 -9.18
CA LEU A 134 -10.94 -4.70 -8.04
C LEU A 134 -11.94 -3.66 -7.45
N HIS A 135 -13.20 -3.73 -7.86
CA HIS A 135 -14.28 -2.86 -7.34
C HIS A 135 -13.97 -1.35 -7.38
N PHE A 136 -13.39 -0.87 -8.49
CA PHE A 136 -13.19 0.56 -8.69
C PHE A 136 -14.48 1.28 -9.05
N ASN A 137 -14.67 2.47 -8.48
CA ASN A 137 -15.69 3.39 -8.95
C ASN A 137 -15.19 4.07 -10.25
N ASN A 138 -15.71 3.63 -11.41
CA ASN A 138 -15.32 4.15 -12.70
C ASN A 138 -15.90 5.54 -13.02
N ASP A 139 -16.92 5.97 -12.28
CA ASP A 139 -17.57 7.29 -12.48
C ASP A 139 -16.94 8.38 -11.60
N ALA A 140 -16.02 8.01 -10.73
CA ALA A 140 -15.34 8.97 -9.86
C ALA A 140 -14.40 9.87 -10.64
N SER A 141 -14.45 11.17 -10.33
CA SER A 141 -13.50 12.16 -10.84
C SER A 141 -12.21 12.09 -10.04
N ARG A 142 -11.08 12.12 -10.74
CA ARG A 142 -9.73 12.03 -10.14
C ARG A 142 -8.76 12.98 -10.80
N VAL A 143 -7.75 13.38 -10.02
CA VAL A 143 -6.64 14.21 -10.47
C VAL A 143 -5.34 13.53 -10.08
N VAL A 144 -4.33 13.63 -10.93
CA VAL A 144 -2.99 13.16 -10.61
C VAL A 144 -2.12 14.36 -10.22
N PHE A 145 -1.51 14.25 -9.03
CA PHE A 145 -0.44 15.12 -8.57
C PHE A 145 0.87 14.34 -8.70
N LEU A 146 1.84 14.89 -9.40
CA LEU A 146 3.18 14.32 -9.48
C LEU A 146 4.11 15.15 -8.60
N ILE A 147 4.64 14.50 -7.56
CA ILE A 147 5.46 15.13 -6.51
C ILE A 147 6.89 14.68 -6.75
N ARG A 148 7.78 15.61 -7.06
CA ARG A 148 9.20 15.38 -7.26
C ARG A 148 10.00 15.93 -6.10
N THR A 149 10.84 15.09 -5.51
CA THR A 149 11.78 15.46 -4.45
C THR A 149 13.21 15.30 -4.93
N THR A 150 14.09 16.18 -4.48
CA THR A 150 15.50 16.23 -4.93
C THR A 150 16.49 15.70 -3.88
N GLN A 151 16.01 15.29 -2.72
CA GLN A 151 16.86 14.88 -1.59
C GLN A 151 16.73 13.39 -1.33
N GLU A 152 17.87 12.70 -1.28
CA GLU A 152 17.98 11.35 -0.75
C GLU A 152 18.14 11.44 0.78
N THR A 153 17.18 10.88 1.51
CA THR A 153 17.21 10.82 2.98
C THR A 153 16.74 9.45 3.47
N GLU A 154 17.07 9.14 4.71
CA GLU A 154 16.61 7.89 5.36
C GLU A 154 15.09 7.85 5.58
N ILE A 155 14.42 9.00 5.58
CA ILE A 155 12.97 9.10 5.75
C ILE A 155 12.29 9.00 4.39
N SER A 156 11.37 8.07 4.26
CA SER A 156 10.59 7.86 3.05
C SER A 156 9.52 8.94 2.87
N VAL A 157 9.70 9.83 1.89
CA VAL A 157 8.68 10.82 1.51
C VAL A 157 7.37 10.13 1.09
N PHE A 158 7.45 8.95 0.51
CA PHE A 158 6.29 8.14 0.18
C PHE A 158 5.43 7.83 1.42
N ASP A 159 6.05 7.40 2.52
CA ASP A 159 5.34 7.08 3.76
C ASP A 159 4.69 8.32 4.37
N ILE A 160 5.37 9.47 4.29
CA ILE A 160 4.83 10.75 4.74
C ILE A 160 3.56 11.09 3.95
N ILE A 161 3.65 11.11 2.62
CA ILE A 161 2.50 11.43 1.75
C ILE A 161 1.38 10.40 1.95
N GLN A 162 1.70 9.13 2.11
CA GLN A 162 0.70 8.08 2.34
C GLN A 162 -0.10 8.32 3.64
N ASN A 163 0.53 8.87 4.69
CA ASN A 163 -0.13 9.18 5.95
C ASN A 163 -1.09 10.38 5.84
N PHE A 164 -0.89 11.31 4.89
CA PHE A 164 -1.86 12.39 4.63
C PHE A 164 -3.17 11.88 4.04
N PHE A 165 -3.13 10.72 3.37
CA PHE A 165 -4.28 10.17 2.67
C PHE A 165 -4.63 8.78 3.24
N PRO A 166 -5.34 8.74 4.40
CA PRO A 166 -5.64 7.48 5.08
C PRO A 166 -6.65 6.61 4.31
N ASP A 167 -7.52 7.22 3.50
CA ASP A 167 -8.52 6.48 2.69
C ASP A 167 -7.89 5.89 1.42
N LYS A 168 -7.17 4.78 1.60
CA LYS A 168 -6.52 4.03 0.52
C LYS A 168 -7.48 3.35 -0.46
N SER A 169 -8.80 3.48 -0.24
CA SER A 169 -9.81 3.01 -1.19
C SER A 169 -10.10 4.02 -2.30
N LYS A 170 -9.85 5.30 -2.04
CA LYS A 170 -10.12 6.43 -2.94
C LYS A 170 -8.84 7.07 -3.46
N ASP A 171 -7.84 7.23 -2.58
CA ASP A 171 -6.61 7.95 -2.85
C ASP A 171 -5.43 6.98 -2.94
N PHE A 172 -4.67 7.06 -4.02
CA PHE A 172 -3.54 6.16 -4.27
C PHE A 172 -2.25 6.95 -4.31
N VAL A 173 -1.34 6.64 -3.38
CA VAL A 173 0.04 7.13 -3.40
C VAL A 173 0.91 6.05 -4.03
N ILE A 174 1.62 6.38 -5.10
CA ILE A 174 2.32 5.43 -5.95
C ILE A 174 3.75 5.90 -6.16
N ASN A 175 4.69 5.04 -5.86
CA ASN A 175 6.09 5.27 -6.19
C ASN A 175 6.31 5.02 -7.69
N VAL A 176 6.57 6.09 -8.45
CA VAL A 176 6.81 6.02 -9.90
C VAL A 176 8.25 5.62 -10.16
N ASN A 177 9.20 6.36 -9.55
CA ASN A 177 10.64 6.10 -9.58
C ASN A 177 11.28 6.61 -8.26
N GLU A 178 12.59 6.71 -8.21
CA GLU A 178 13.34 7.11 -7.00
C GLU A 178 13.03 8.54 -6.54
N SER A 179 12.70 9.45 -7.45
CA SER A 179 12.45 10.87 -7.17
C SER A 179 10.99 11.30 -7.28
N ASP A 180 10.15 10.51 -7.96
CA ASP A 180 8.79 10.89 -8.33
C ASP A 180 7.74 10.01 -7.65
N ILE A 181 6.83 10.65 -6.95
CA ILE A 181 5.67 10.03 -6.31
C ILE A 181 4.40 10.58 -6.96
N ALA A 182 3.53 9.71 -7.46
CA ALA A 182 2.22 10.08 -7.97
C ALA A 182 1.16 9.92 -6.87
N LEU A 183 0.38 10.97 -6.62
CA LEU A 183 -0.84 10.92 -5.85
C LEU A 183 -2.02 10.97 -6.80
N VAL A 184 -2.78 9.88 -6.89
CA VAL A 184 -4.06 9.84 -7.59
C VAL A 184 -5.16 10.14 -6.57
N LYS A 185 -5.71 11.35 -6.64
CA LYS A 185 -6.70 11.86 -5.67
C LYS A 185 -8.10 11.80 -6.23
N GLU A 186 -9.03 11.16 -5.52
CA GLU A 186 -10.46 11.28 -5.84
C GLU A 186 -10.98 12.65 -5.41
N VAL A 187 -11.68 13.33 -6.31
CA VAL A 187 -12.17 14.70 -6.12
C VAL A 187 -13.65 14.81 -6.48
N ARG A 188 -14.29 15.91 -6.07
CA ARG A 188 -15.65 16.21 -6.50
C ARG A 188 -15.67 16.54 -8.01
N PRO A 189 -16.72 16.18 -8.73
CA PRO A 189 -16.88 16.65 -10.11
C PRO A 189 -16.78 18.18 -10.19
N ASN A 190 -16.09 18.69 -11.20
CA ASN A 190 -15.86 20.12 -11.41
C ASN A 190 -15.14 20.83 -10.24
N VAL A 191 -14.19 20.16 -9.62
CA VAL A 191 -13.33 20.78 -8.60
C VAL A 191 -12.61 22.01 -9.17
N ASP A 192 -12.57 23.11 -8.39
CA ASP A 192 -11.83 24.30 -8.79
C ASP A 192 -10.31 24.03 -8.71
N ILE A 193 -9.59 24.47 -9.74
CA ILE A 193 -8.11 24.38 -9.77
C ILE A 193 -7.46 25.00 -8.55
N LYS A 194 -8.05 26.08 -8.01
CA LYS A 194 -7.55 26.72 -6.78
C LYS A 194 -7.59 25.82 -5.56
N ASP A 195 -8.57 24.90 -5.49
CA ASP A 195 -8.66 23.94 -4.40
C ASP A 195 -7.63 22.84 -4.55
N LEU A 196 -7.31 22.43 -5.79
CA LEU A 196 -6.21 21.51 -6.09
C LEU A 196 -4.86 22.14 -5.74
N GLU A 197 -4.65 23.41 -6.11
CA GLU A 197 -3.43 24.14 -5.76
C GLU A 197 -3.28 24.34 -4.24
N LYS A 198 -4.38 24.58 -3.50
CA LYS A 198 -4.35 24.64 -2.04
C LYS A 198 -3.92 23.31 -1.42
N LEU A 199 -4.46 22.19 -1.95
CA LEU A 199 -4.07 20.86 -1.49
C LEU A 199 -2.58 20.63 -1.75
N ALA A 200 -2.09 20.91 -2.96
CA ALA A 200 -0.68 20.78 -3.30
C ALA A 200 0.20 21.65 -2.39
N ARG A 201 -0.24 22.88 -2.08
CA ARG A 201 0.45 23.79 -1.17
C ARG A 201 0.51 23.22 0.24
N SER A 202 -0.58 22.69 0.76
CA SER A 202 -0.61 22.04 2.07
C SER A 202 0.36 20.86 2.15
N ILE A 203 0.44 20.03 1.11
CA ILE A 203 1.42 18.92 1.04
C ILE A 203 2.85 19.47 1.06
N ASN A 204 3.14 20.45 0.20
CA ASN A 204 4.48 21.04 0.08
C ASN A 204 4.92 21.73 1.37
N ASP A 205 4.04 22.51 1.99
CA ASP A 205 4.33 23.24 3.23
C ASP A 205 4.62 22.26 4.39
N THR A 206 3.89 21.15 4.47
CA THR A 206 4.18 20.15 5.50
C THR A 206 5.48 19.39 5.24
N LEU A 207 5.75 19.02 3.98
CA LEU A 207 7.02 18.38 3.62
C LEU A 207 8.20 19.29 3.98
N LEU A 208 8.06 20.60 3.73
CA LEU A 208 9.11 21.57 4.03
C LEU A 208 9.24 21.88 5.52
N SER A 209 8.11 22.14 6.22
CA SER A 209 8.14 22.62 7.61
C SER A 209 8.45 21.52 8.63
N GLU A 210 7.95 20.30 8.41
CA GLU A 210 8.12 19.21 9.37
C GLU A 210 9.29 18.29 9.02
N PHE A 211 9.60 18.15 7.73
CA PHE A 211 10.58 17.17 7.26
C PHE A 211 11.76 17.79 6.49
N TYR A 212 11.74 19.10 6.24
CA TYR A 212 12.77 19.84 5.49
C TYR A 212 12.97 19.34 4.05
N PHE A 213 11.94 18.75 3.43
CA PHE A 213 11.96 18.33 2.04
C PHE A 213 11.49 19.44 1.11
N ASN A 214 12.30 19.76 0.10
CA ASN A 214 11.87 20.58 -1.01
C ASN A 214 11.20 19.69 -2.07
N ALA A 215 9.95 19.96 -2.36
CA ALA A 215 9.20 19.27 -3.38
C ALA A 215 8.70 20.21 -4.48
N ILE A 216 8.62 19.71 -5.70
CA ILE A 216 7.93 20.38 -6.82
C ILE A 216 6.75 19.51 -7.18
N ILE A 217 5.56 20.11 -7.30
CA ILE A 217 4.31 19.39 -7.52
C ILE A 217 3.70 19.83 -8.86
N GLY A 218 3.61 18.90 -9.81
CA GLY A 218 2.85 19.04 -11.04
C GLY A 218 1.43 18.54 -10.85
N ILE A 219 0.42 19.25 -11.32
CA ILE A 219 -0.99 18.91 -11.22
C ILE A 219 -1.54 18.71 -12.63
N GLY A 220 -2.06 17.51 -12.92
CA GLY A 220 -2.79 17.21 -14.15
C GLY A 220 -4.21 17.74 -14.12
N THR A 221 -4.96 17.52 -15.19
CA THR A 221 -6.39 17.89 -15.24
C THR A 221 -7.27 16.85 -14.56
N CYS A 222 -8.45 17.31 -14.12
CA CYS A 222 -9.47 16.43 -13.57
C CYS A 222 -10.04 15.54 -14.67
N VAL A 223 -10.00 14.22 -14.47
CA VAL A 223 -10.49 13.22 -15.40
C VAL A 223 -11.57 12.34 -14.75
N THR A 224 -12.50 11.86 -15.56
CA THR A 224 -13.52 10.91 -15.13
C THR A 224 -13.21 9.54 -15.68
N GLY A 225 -13.24 8.55 -14.81
CA GLY A 225 -12.91 7.17 -15.17
C GLY A 225 -11.43 6.84 -15.06
N ILE A 226 -11.19 5.58 -14.71
CA ILE A 226 -9.83 5.11 -14.37
C ILE A 226 -8.90 5.07 -15.60
N LYS A 227 -9.43 4.82 -16.80
CA LYS A 227 -8.66 4.75 -18.04
C LYS A 227 -8.02 6.10 -18.43
N GLU A 228 -8.62 7.21 -18.00
CA GLU A 228 -8.14 8.55 -18.32
C GLU A 228 -7.02 9.02 -17.37
N LEU A 229 -6.69 8.23 -16.33
CA LEU A 229 -5.63 8.58 -15.37
C LEU A 229 -4.26 8.73 -16.02
N ALA A 230 -3.96 7.95 -17.07
CA ALA A 230 -2.72 8.08 -17.83
C ALA A 230 -2.60 9.47 -18.47
N HIS A 231 -3.71 10.05 -18.92
CA HIS A 231 -3.73 11.40 -19.48
C HIS A 231 -3.41 12.45 -18.41
N SER A 232 -4.12 12.42 -17.28
CA SER A 232 -3.85 13.32 -16.14
C SER A 232 -2.41 13.19 -15.62
N PHE A 233 -1.86 11.98 -15.61
CA PHE A 233 -0.46 11.75 -15.22
C PHE A 233 0.53 12.38 -16.19
N LYS A 234 0.35 12.19 -17.51
CA LYS A 234 1.20 12.81 -18.55
C LYS A 234 1.15 14.33 -18.47
N GLU A 235 -0.02 14.91 -18.22
CA GLU A 235 -0.17 16.34 -18.01
C GLU A 235 0.57 16.85 -16.77
N ALA A 236 0.49 16.11 -15.66
CA ALA A 236 1.27 16.42 -14.45
C ALA A 236 2.79 16.38 -14.70
N GLN A 237 3.26 15.41 -15.52
CA GLN A 237 4.65 15.36 -15.96
C GLN A 237 5.04 16.59 -16.79
N VAL A 238 4.22 16.95 -17.78
CA VAL A 238 4.45 18.15 -18.60
C VAL A 238 4.49 19.39 -17.69
N ALA A 239 3.58 19.51 -16.72
CA ALA A 239 3.58 20.60 -15.76
C ALA A 239 4.91 20.72 -15.01
N LEU A 240 5.47 19.59 -14.54
CA LEU A 240 6.77 19.59 -13.87
C LEU A 240 7.92 19.98 -14.81
N GLU A 241 7.99 19.44 -16.02
CA GLU A 241 9.08 19.68 -16.94
C GLU A 241 9.05 21.12 -17.46
N VAL A 242 7.87 21.61 -17.88
CA VAL A 242 7.69 22.97 -18.40
C VAL A 242 7.86 24.01 -17.30
N GLY A 243 7.33 23.75 -16.10
CA GLY A 243 7.45 24.65 -14.96
C GLY A 243 8.89 24.97 -14.58
N LYS A 244 9.77 23.96 -14.64
CA LYS A 244 11.21 24.16 -14.39
C LYS A 244 11.89 25.11 -15.38
N VAL A 245 11.42 25.16 -16.61
CA VAL A 245 12.02 25.97 -17.68
C VAL A 245 11.59 27.42 -17.61
N PHE A 246 10.29 27.66 -17.31
CA PHE A 246 9.71 29.00 -17.40
C PHE A 246 9.61 29.75 -16.07
N ASP A 247 9.56 29.05 -14.95
CA ASP A 247 9.40 29.66 -13.64
C ASP A 247 10.08 28.81 -12.56
N THR A 248 11.38 28.99 -12.42
CA THR A 248 12.23 28.21 -11.51
C THR A 248 11.89 28.42 -10.02
N GLU A 249 11.09 29.43 -9.69
CA GLU A 249 10.71 29.73 -8.30
C GLU A 249 9.38 29.05 -7.90
N LYS A 250 8.56 28.63 -8.87
CA LYS A 250 7.30 27.96 -8.56
C LYS A 250 7.49 26.49 -8.18
N THR A 251 7.00 26.15 -7.02
CA THR A 251 6.99 24.77 -6.51
C THR A 251 5.70 24.02 -6.83
N ILE A 252 4.63 24.73 -7.25
CA ILE A 252 3.33 24.13 -7.61
C ILE A 252 2.94 24.64 -9.00
N ILE A 253 2.80 23.69 -9.93
CA ILE A 253 2.52 23.97 -11.34
C ILE A 253 1.32 23.15 -11.77
N SER A 254 0.24 23.83 -12.17
CA SER A 254 -0.92 23.16 -12.77
C SER A 254 -0.83 23.18 -14.28
N TYR A 255 -1.13 22.04 -14.92
CA TYR A 255 -1.18 21.92 -16.36
C TYR A 255 -2.18 22.91 -16.99
N GLU A 256 -3.33 23.13 -16.34
CA GLU A 256 -4.32 24.10 -16.85
C GLU A 256 -3.77 25.54 -16.93
N ASN A 257 -2.86 25.91 -16.05
CA ASN A 257 -2.29 27.25 -15.98
C ASN A 257 -1.08 27.45 -16.89
N LEU A 258 -0.60 26.44 -17.61
CA LEU A 258 0.56 26.55 -18.49
C LEU A 258 0.30 27.41 -19.75
N GLY A 259 -0.97 27.63 -20.14
CA GLY A 259 -1.29 28.41 -21.32
C GLY A 259 -0.64 27.88 -22.61
N ILE A 260 0.08 28.76 -23.33
CA ILE A 260 0.79 28.41 -24.58
C ILE A 260 1.96 27.45 -24.33
N ALA A 261 2.53 27.42 -23.15
CA ALA A 261 3.64 26.51 -22.79
C ALA A 261 3.29 25.01 -22.89
N ARG A 262 2.00 24.66 -23.05
CA ARG A 262 1.54 23.29 -23.35
C ARG A 262 1.98 22.80 -24.74
N LEU A 263 2.40 23.70 -25.64
CA LEU A 263 2.71 23.36 -27.04
C LEU A 263 4.20 23.04 -27.25
N ILE A 264 4.99 23.11 -26.20
CA ILE A 264 6.43 22.78 -26.18
C ILE A 264 6.61 21.33 -25.72
#